data_0b67dc20161d4c8bb99a013d750510b1
#
_entry.id   0b67dc20161d4c8bb99a013d750510b1
#
_cell.length_a   1.000
_cell.length_b   1.000
_cell.length_c   1.000
_cell.angle_alpha   90.00
_cell.angle_beta   90.00
_cell.angle_gamma   90.00
#
_symmetry.space_group_name_H-M   'P 1'
#
loop_
_entity.id
_entity.type
_entity.pdbx_description
1 polymer ?
#
loop_
_entity_poly.entity_id
_entity_poly.type
_entity_poly.pdbx_seq_one_letter_code
_entity_poly.pdbx_strand_id
1 'polypeptide(L)'
;MSRPQENHLFHSISRSGALALLSLVASGCASLPDDWGRADAARLASMHGRALPQTSDAASYTREQLAQPLTPQSAVALALLNNPDLRARNAQLGIAAADLYEASRMANPVISATRLSGDSGPRSQLTLGIGFDVLGLLTLQANRRNAQAGVEAAKLDAGSAIVELATQAERAWFEAAAAQQRAQVRELAAQAASASGEIAQRYFDAGNINRRQLALEQAEAGSLRLESLAAQAQAATERAALNRIMGQREDSAWTLVSPLPEPATQEPALDTLLREAVDSRLDIAAAQQQALGIAGRYRLVRRTRLIGDIELGAEREREYDGAINAGPSVSMRLPLFDWGSGRKARAQAQLDIAEAHLDGLVLDASNDVRAAYARMQVASERARTYRETVIPQRETVVEFLQREVNYMLAGVFELLVAKRQEYDAYAGYIDAVRDYWIARADLTQAVGHTLPIESATQDHHHDHHDTTSNGDAP
;
A
#
# COMPACT_ATOMS: atom_id res chain seq x y z
N MET A 1 -27.16 -85.54 -0.57
CA MET A 1 -27.24 -84.61 -1.74
C MET A 1 -27.93 -83.38 -1.29
N SER A 2 -27.21 -82.35 -1.01
CA SER A 2 -27.71 -80.98 -0.87
C SER A 2 -26.52 -80.01 -1.13
N ARG A 3 -26.65 -79.27 -2.21
CA ARG A 3 -25.66 -78.24 -2.67
C ARG A 3 -25.73 -76.95 -1.76
N PRO A 4 -24.61 -76.34 -1.46
CA PRO A 4 -24.64 -75.01 -0.82
C PRO A 4 -24.99 -73.92 -1.86
N GLN A 5 -25.93 -73.07 -1.52
CA GLN A 5 -26.19 -71.80 -2.24
C GLN A 5 -25.07 -70.78 -1.96
N GLU A 6 -24.30 -70.50 -3.00
CA GLU A 6 -23.22 -69.50 -2.95
C GLU A 6 -23.75 -68.03 -2.99
N ASN A 7 -23.17 -67.25 -2.16
CA ASN A 7 -23.29 -65.85 -1.92
C ASN A 7 -23.21 -64.94 -3.17
N HIS A 8 -24.30 -64.66 -3.86
CA HIS A 8 -24.39 -63.67 -4.93
C HIS A 8 -24.59 -62.17 -4.39
N LEU A 9 -24.79 -61.97 -3.08
CA LEU A 9 -25.04 -60.66 -2.47
C LEU A 9 -23.78 -59.83 -2.27
N PHE A 10 -22.61 -60.42 -2.12
CA PHE A 10 -21.37 -59.65 -1.87
C PHE A 10 -20.73 -59.04 -3.13
N HIS A 11 -21.05 -59.51 -4.33
CA HIS A 11 -20.46 -58.96 -5.58
C HIS A 11 -21.19 -57.75 -6.13
N SER A 12 -22.45 -57.49 -5.76
CA SER A 12 -23.19 -56.32 -6.23
C SER A 12 -22.88 -55.04 -5.42
N ILE A 13 -22.59 -55.19 -4.11
CA ILE A 13 -22.23 -54.06 -3.22
C ILE A 13 -20.86 -53.47 -3.57
N SER A 14 -19.91 -54.27 -4.07
CA SER A 14 -18.57 -53.80 -4.42
C SER A 14 -18.53 -52.90 -5.68
N ARG A 15 -19.39 -53.18 -6.67
CA ARG A 15 -19.44 -52.39 -7.93
C ARG A 15 -20.17 -51.07 -7.76
N SER A 16 -21.23 -51.03 -6.97
CA SER A 16 -21.97 -49.79 -6.69
C SER A 16 -21.21 -48.85 -5.76
N GLY A 17 -20.43 -49.37 -4.81
CA GLY A 17 -19.53 -48.59 -3.95
C GLY A 17 -18.36 -47.96 -4.72
N ALA A 18 -17.78 -48.73 -5.67
CA ALA A 18 -16.70 -48.19 -6.51
C ALA A 18 -17.16 -47.08 -7.48
N LEU A 19 -18.38 -47.22 -8.04
CA LEU A 19 -18.96 -46.18 -8.89
C LEU A 19 -19.34 -44.91 -8.09
N ALA A 20 -19.82 -45.03 -6.86
CA ALA A 20 -20.10 -43.89 -5.97
C ALA A 20 -18.82 -43.20 -5.53
N LEU A 21 -17.72 -43.92 -5.28
CA LEU A 21 -16.41 -43.33 -5.00
C LEU A 21 -15.84 -42.59 -6.24
N LEU A 22 -15.98 -43.16 -7.44
CA LEU A 22 -15.51 -42.52 -8.68
C LEU A 22 -16.28 -41.24 -9.01
N SER A 23 -17.58 -41.18 -8.72
CA SER A 23 -18.38 -39.94 -8.92
C SER A 23 -18.09 -38.86 -7.89
N LEU A 24 -17.67 -39.19 -6.67
CA LEU A 24 -17.19 -38.23 -5.68
C LEU A 24 -15.82 -37.60 -6.06
N VAL A 25 -14.96 -38.35 -6.71
CA VAL A 25 -13.64 -37.85 -7.19
C VAL A 25 -13.79 -36.90 -8.38
N ALA A 26 -14.81 -37.11 -9.22
CA ALA A 26 -15.03 -36.24 -10.39
C ALA A 26 -15.64 -34.87 -10.08
N SER A 27 -16.25 -34.66 -8.89
CA SER A 27 -16.86 -33.37 -8.49
C SER A 27 -15.89 -32.40 -7.81
N GLY A 28 -14.62 -32.75 -7.68
CA GLY A 28 -13.61 -31.99 -6.92
C GLY A 28 -12.73 -31.03 -7.70
N CYS A 29 -13.02 -30.71 -8.98
CA CYS A 29 -12.23 -29.78 -9.76
C CYS A 29 -12.64 -28.30 -9.48
N ALA A 30 -12.46 -27.81 -8.25
CA ALA A 30 -12.33 -26.38 -8.05
C ALA A 30 -10.93 -25.98 -8.53
N SER A 31 -10.82 -25.20 -9.62
CA SER A 31 -9.57 -24.61 -10.06
C SER A 31 -9.22 -23.43 -9.17
N LEU A 32 -7.94 -23.19 -8.93
CA LEU A 32 -7.48 -21.94 -8.37
C LEU A 32 -7.84 -20.81 -9.35
N PRO A 33 -8.40 -19.68 -8.89
CA PRO A 33 -8.63 -18.52 -9.77
C PRO A 33 -7.29 -18.05 -10.34
N ASP A 34 -7.22 -17.80 -11.64
CA ASP A 34 -5.98 -17.39 -12.32
C ASP A 34 -5.46 -16.03 -11.81
N ASP A 35 -6.35 -15.16 -11.34
CA ASP A 35 -6.03 -13.85 -10.81
C ASP A 35 -5.82 -13.81 -9.28
N TRP A 36 -6.08 -14.92 -8.58
CA TRP A 36 -5.98 -15.07 -7.11
C TRP A 36 -6.76 -14.01 -6.30
N GLY A 37 -7.74 -13.33 -6.92
CA GLY A 37 -8.52 -12.24 -6.30
C GLY A 37 -7.92 -10.85 -6.43
N ARG A 38 -6.92 -10.66 -7.30
CA ARG A 38 -6.32 -9.33 -7.58
C ARG A 38 -7.34 -8.35 -8.13
N ALA A 39 -8.27 -8.80 -8.96
CA ALA A 39 -9.35 -7.97 -9.48
C ALA A 39 -10.27 -7.46 -8.35
N ASP A 40 -10.52 -8.27 -7.32
CA ASP A 40 -11.31 -7.86 -6.15
C ASP A 40 -10.56 -6.79 -5.33
N ALA A 41 -9.26 -6.98 -5.06
CA ALA A 41 -8.44 -6.00 -4.36
C ALA A 41 -8.37 -4.67 -5.12
N ALA A 42 -8.20 -4.71 -6.45
CA ALA A 42 -8.21 -3.52 -7.31
C ALA A 42 -9.56 -2.80 -7.29
N ARG A 43 -10.68 -3.55 -7.29
CA ARG A 43 -12.02 -2.99 -7.17
C ARG A 43 -12.23 -2.32 -5.80
N LEU A 44 -11.80 -2.94 -4.71
CA LEU A 44 -11.82 -2.34 -3.38
C LEU A 44 -11.07 -1.01 -3.37
N ALA A 45 -9.82 -0.97 -3.85
CA ALA A 45 -9.06 0.27 -3.94
C ALA A 45 -9.74 1.33 -4.83
N SER A 46 -10.39 0.94 -5.92
CA SER A 46 -11.11 1.87 -6.80
C SER A 46 -12.32 2.51 -6.11
N MET A 47 -13.05 1.78 -5.26
CA MET A 47 -14.13 2.34 -4.43
C MET A 47 -13.63 3.38 -3.42
N HIS A 48 -12.35 3.31 -3.05
CA HIS A 48 -11.66 4.29 -2.21
C HIS A 48 -10.95 5.39 -3.03
N GLY A 49 -11.28 5.53 -4.31
CA GLY A 49 -10.76 6.57 -5.20
C GLY A 49 -9.36 6.27 -5.77
N ARG A 50 -8.87 5.03 -5.66
CA ARG A 50 -7.53 4.61 -6.13
C ARG A 50 -7.64 3.51 -7.19
N ALA A 51 -8.00 3.91 -8.40
CA ALA A 51 -8.12 2.99 -9.53
C ALA A 51 -6.75 2.63 -10.12
N LEU A 52 -6.55 1.34 -10.41
CA LEU A 52 -5.39 0.89 -11.18
C LEU A 52 -5.55 1.29 -12.66
N PRO A 53 -4.45 1.65 -13.35
CA PRO A 53 -4.49 1.91 -14.79
C PRO A 53 -5.00 0.69 -15.57
N GLN A 54 -5.96 0.93 -16.46
CA GLN A 54 -6.50 -0.08 -17.36
C GLN A 54 -5.61 -0.14 -18.61
N THR A 55 -4.57 -0.97 -18.61
CA THR A 55 -3.67 -1.14 -19.75
C THR A 55 -3.33 -2.60 -19.96
N SER A 56 -3.23 -3.01 -21.23
CA SER A 56 -2.72 -4.31 -21.64
C SER A 56 -1.20 -4.33 -21.82
N ASP A 57 -0.56 -3.15 -21.99
CA ASP A 57 0.88 -2.98 -22.14
C ASP A 57 1.41 -1.92 -21.16
N ALA A 58 1.89 -2.40 -20.02
CA ALA A 58 2.46 -1.58 -18.96
C ALA A 58 3.68 -0.77 -19.44
N ALA A 59 4.51 -1.34 -20.32
CA ALA A 59 5.72 -0.67 -20.80
C ALA A 59 5.41 0.49 -21.76
N SER A 60 4.41 0.33 -22.61
CA SER A 60 3.94 1.40 -23.50
C SER A 60 3.32 2.54 -22.72
N TYR A 61 2.42 2.23 -21.79
CA TYR A 61 1.80 3.20 -20.89
C TYR A 61 2.84 3.99 -20.08
N THR A 62 3.82 3.28 -19.51
CA THR A 62 4.92 3.92 -18.74
C THR A 62 5.70 4.92 -19.61
N ARG A 63 6.07 4.55 -20.83
CA ARG A 63 6.79 5.45 -21.75
C ARG A 63 5.98 6.69 -22.12
N GLU A 64 4.69 6.53 -22.35
CA GLU A 64 3.78 7.63 -22.67
C GLU A 64 3.66 8.62 -21.50
N GLN A 65 3.49 8.12 -20.26
CA GLN A 65 3.40 8.97 -19.07
C GLN A 65 4.72 9.70 -18.79
N LEU A 66 5.88 9.05 -18.98
CA LEU A 66 7.18 9.68 -18.77
C LEU A 66 7.55 10.70 -19.85
N ALA A 67 6.94 10.65 -21.03
CA ALA A 67 7.15 11.62 -22.10
C ALA A 67 6.47 12.99 -21.84
N GLN A 68 5.55 13.04 -20.89
CA GLN A 68 4.84 14.26 -20.48
C GLN A 68 5.31 14.72 -19.09
N PRO A 69 5.13 16.00 -18.73
CA PRO A 69 5.38 16.45 -17.37
C PRO A 69 4.51 15.65 -16.37
N LEU A 70 5.16 14.99 -15.41
CA LEU A 70 4.48 14.15 -14.43
C LEU A 70 3.61 14.99 -13.49
N THR A 71 2.37 14.58 -13.35
CA THR A 71 1.42 15.03 -12.32
C THR A 71 1.44 14.09 -11.12
N PRO A 72 0.87 14.46 -9.96
CA PRO A 72 0.67 13.53 -8.85
C PRO A 72 -0.07 12.25 -9.29
N GLN A 73 -1.10 12.41 -10.13
CA GLN A 73 -1.92 11.30 -10.63
C GLN A 73 -1.14 10.36 -11.55
N SER A 74 -0.30 10.90 -12.44
CA SER A 74 0.55 10.06 -13.30
C SER A 74 1.64 9.34 -12.50
N ALA A 75 2.21 9.97 -11.47
CA ALA A 75 3.15 9.31 -10.56
C ALA A 75 2.50 8.15 -9.78
N VAL A 76 1.28 8.35 -9.28
CA VAL A 76 0.47 7.29 -8.66
C VAL A 76 0.22 6.14 -9.64
N ALA A 77 -0.23 6.45 -10.86
CA ALA A 77 -0.52 5.43 -11.88
C ALA A 77 0.74 4.59 -12.20
N LEU A 78 1.90 5.23 -12.35
CA LEU A 78 3.18 4.55 -12.58
C LEU A 78 3.59 3.69 -11.38
N ALA A 79 3.42 4.19 -10.15
CA ALA A 79 3.71 3.43 -8.94
C ALA A 79 2.83 2.17 -8.86
N LEU A 80 1.52 2.30 -9.03
CA LEU A 80 0.58 1.17 -8.98
C LEU A 80 0.85 0.11 -10.06
N LEU A 81 1.41 0.52 -11.20
CA LEU A 81 1.70 -0.37 -12.31
C LEU A 81 3.05 -1.10 -12.15
N ASN A 82 4.08 -0.41 -11.68
CA ASN A 82 5.47 -0.87 -11.78
C ASN A 82 6.12 -1.23 -10.43
N ASN A 83 5.54 -0.81 -9.28
CA ASN A 83 6.18 -0.98 -7.99
C ASN A 83 6.36 -2.46 -7.62
N PRO A 84 7.58 -2.91 -7.25
CA PRO A 84 7.84 -4.31 -6.90
C PRO A 84 7.19 -4.73 -5.59
N ASP A 85 7.01 -3.83 -4.61
CA ASP A 85 6.42 -4.15 -3.31
C ASP A 85 4.94 -4.48 -3.46
N LEU A 86 4.22 -3.79 -4.35
CA LEU A 86 2.83 -4.13 -4.67
C LEU A 86 2.72 -5.50 -5.33
N ARG A 87 3.69 -5.88 -6.20
CA ARG A 87 3.74 -7.23 -6.77
C ARG A 87 3.96 -8.29 -5.71
N ALA A 88 4.80 -8.01 -4.69
CA ALA A 88 5.01 -8.91 -3.56
C ALA A 88 3.73 -9.07 -2.71
N ARG A 89 3.00 -7.98 -2.44
CA ARG A 89 1.70 -8.03 -1.76
C ARG A 89 0.67 -8.84 -2.54
N ASN A 90 0.61 -8.66 -3.84
CA ASN A 90 -0.26 -9.47 -4.70
C ASN A 90 0.11 -10.97 -4.70
N ALA A 91 1.38 -11.33 -4.52
CA ALA A 91 1.80 -12.73 -4.37
C ALA A 91 1.34 -13.33 -3.02
N GLN A 92 1.27 -12.54 -1.93
CA GLN A 92 0.70 -12.97 -0.66
C GLN A 92 -0.79 -13.33 -0.77
N LEU A 93 -1.55 -12.60 -1.61
CA LEU A 93 -2.93 -12.97 -1.93
C LEU A 93 -3.02 -14.36 -2.57
N GLY A 94 -2.06 -14.72 -3.45
CA GLY A 94 -1.97 -16.05 -4.03
C GLY A 94 -1.73 -17.16 -2.98
N ILE A 95 -0.94 -16.87 -1.94
CA ILE A 95 -0.74 -17.80 -0.81
C ILE A 95 -2.06 -18.05 -0.07
N ALA A 96 -2.79 -16.98 0.26
CA ALA A 96 -4.09 -17.12 0.93
C ALA A 96 -5.11 -17.89 0.08
N ALA A 97 -5.12 -17.70 -1.24
CA ALA A 97 -5.96 -18.47 -2.16
C ALA A 97 -5.57 -19.96 -2.21
N ALA A 98 -4.26 -20.27 -2.16
CA ALA A 98 -3.77 -21.64 -2.07
C ALA A 98 -4.16 -22.28 -0.73
N ASP A 99 -4.03 -21.58 0.38
CA ASP A 99 -4.48 -22.04 1.71
C ASP A 99 -5.98 -22.39 1.72
N LEU A 100 -6.82 -21.57 1.08
CA LEU A 100 -8.25 -21.87 0.93
C LEU A 100 -8.49 -23.10 0.06
N TYR A 101 -7.74 -23.22 -1.02
CA TYR A 101 -7.83 -24.39 -1.91
C TYR A 101 -7.49 -25.67 -1.15
N GLU A 102 -6.41 -25.69 -0.36
CA GLU A 102 -6.02 -26.84 0.46
C GLU A 102 -7.05 -27.11 1.57
N ALA A 103 -7.47 -26.08 2.30
CA ALA A 103 -8.47 -26.21 3.37
C ALA A 103 -9.86 -26.65 2.88
N SER A 104 -10.13 -26.54 1.59
CA SER A 104 -11.39 -26.95 0.95
C SER A 104 -11.39 -28.40 0.48
N ARG A 105 -10.28 -29.13 0.63
CA ARG A 105 -10.11 -30.50 0.14
C ARG A 105 -9.93 -31.48 1.27
N MET A 106 -10.33 -32.71 1.00
CA MET A 106 -10.01 -33.83 1.87
C MET A 106 -8.52 -34.15 1.76
N ALA A 107 -7.93 -34.53 2.89
CA ALA A 107 -6.58 -35.10 2.87
C ALA A 107 -6.53 -36.35 1.97
N ASN A 108 -5.42 -36.51 1.25
CA ASN A 108 -5.24 -37.70 0.41
C ASN A 108 -5.22 -38.95 1.27
N PRO A 109 -5.76 -40.08 0.75
CA PRO A 109 -5.66 -41.36 1.45
C PRO A 109 -4.20 -41.78 1.63
N VAL A 110 -3.91 -42.39 2.76
CA VAL A 110 -2.61 -42.97 3.06
C VAL A 110 -2.61 -44.44 2.59
N ILE A 111 -1.66 -44.78 1.75
CA ILE A 111 -1.44 -46.18 1.34
C ILE A 111 -0.24 -46.69 2.12
N SER A 112 -0.42 -47.81 2.82
CA SER A 112 0.63 -48.52 3.56
C SER A 112 0.94 -49.86 2.96
N ALA A 113 2.21 -50.22 2.94
CA ALA A 113 2.68 -51.58 2.54
C ALA A 113 3.76 -52.03 3.52
N THR A 114 3.49 -53.10 4.24
CA THR A 114 4.44 -53.66 5.20
C THR A 114 4.78 -55.08 4.78
N ARG A 115 6.07 -55.38 4.63
CA ARG A 115 6.56 -56.73 4.36
C ARG A 115 7.44 -57.18 5.51
N LEU A 116 7.07 -58.28 6.14
CA LEU A 116 7.85 -58.91 7.19
C LEU A 116 8.40 -60.26 6.66
N SER A 117 9.70 -60.47 6.86
CA SER A 117 10.38 -61.74 6.50
C SER A 117 10.77 -62.44 7.81
N GLY A 118 10.40 -63.71 7.94
CA GLY A 118 10.79 -64.54 9.10
C GLY A 118 12.00 -65.38 8.80
N ASP A 119 12.77 -65.76 9.83
CA ASP A 119 13.98 -66.57 9.71
C ASP A 119 13.69 -68.06 9.35
N SER A 120 12.42 -68.50 9.43
CA SER A 120 12.07 -69.91 9.41
C SER A 120 11.49 -70.33 8.08
N GLY A 121 11.53 -69.56 6.96
CA GLY A 121 10.97 -70.01 5.71
C GLY A 121 11.03 -69.04 4.54
N PRO A 122 10.79 -69.49 3.29
CA PRO A 122 10.93 -68.66 2.07
C PRO A 122 9.78 -67.70 1.83
N ARG A 123 8.74 -67.66 2.66
CA ARG A 123 7.57 -66.81 2.49
C ARG A 123 7.62 -65.58 3.40
N SER A 124 7.19 -64.47 2.88
CA SER A 124 7.06 -63.22 3.61
C SER A 124 5.58 -62.87 3.82
N GLN A 125 5.27 -62.34 4.96
CA GLN A 125 3.98 -61.69 5.24
C GLN A 125 3.94 -60.33 4.52
N LEU A 126 2.83 -60.02 3.86
CA LEU A 126 2.60 -58.78 3.16
C LEU A 126 1.26 -58.20 3.60
N THR A 127 1.32 -57.03 4.23
CA THR A 127 0.14 -56.23 4.63
C THR A 127 0.04 -55.02 3.74
N LEU A 128 -1.09 -54.81 3.08
CA LEU A 128 -1.44 -53.63 2.30
C LEU A 128 -2.62 -52.95 2.97
N GLY A 129 -2.49 -51.67 3.22
CA GLY A 129 -3.54 -50.85 3.86
C GLY A 129 -3.86 -49.61 3.06
N ILE A 130 -5.09 -49.12 3.19
CA ILE A 130 -5.52 -47.79 2.77
C ILE A 130 -6.28 -47.15 3.92
N GLY A 131 -5.90 -45.90 4.28
CA GLY A 131 -6.46 -45.14 5.39
C GLY A 131 -6.97 -43.77 4.97
N PHE A 132 -8.02 -43.27 5.64
CA PHE A 132 -8.64 -41.95 5.43
C PHE A 132 -8.75 -41.22 6.77
N ASP A 133 -8.38 -39.94 6.79
CA ASP A 133 -8.52 -39.05 7.95
C ASP A 133 -9.99 -38.64 8.14
N VAL A 134 -10.63 -39.18 9.17
CA VAL A 134 -12.04 -38.89 9.52
C VAL A 134 -12.17 -37.55 10.21
N LEU A 135 -11.21 -37.15 11.07
CA LEU A 135 -11.27 -35.90 11.77
C LEU A 135 -11.11 -34.73 10.79
N GLY A 136 -10.21 -34.85 9.81
CA GLY A 136 -10.06 -33.90 8.71
C GLY A 136 -11.37 -33.73 7.94
N LEU A 137 -12.10 -34.82 7.64
CA LEU A 137 -13.40 -34.77 6.97
C LEU A 137 -14.44 -34.02 7.82
N LEU A 138 -14.55 -34.31 9.11
CA LEU A 138 -15.52 -33.69 10.03
C LEU A 138 -15.23 -32.20 10.25
N THR A 139 -13.96 -31.80 10.18
CA THR A 139 -13.51 -30.41 10.36
C THR A 139 -13.39 -29.62 9.06
N LEU A 140 -13.52 -30.25 7.90
CA LEU A 140 -13.34 -29.68 6.57
C LEU A 140 -14.13 -28.36 6.38
N GLN A 141 -15.42 -28.36 6.72
CA GLN A 141 -16.28 -27.18 6.59
C GLN A 141 -15.82 -26.00 7.49
N ALA A 142 -15.31 -26.31 8.69
CA ALA A 142 -14.79 -25.29 9.61
C ALA A 142 -13.45 -24.74 9.11
N ASN A 143 -12.56 -25.60 8.65
CA ASN A 143 -11.27 -25.21 8.06
C ASN A 143 -11.46 -24.36 6.82
N ARG A 144 -12.37 -24.74 5.92
CA ARG A 144 -12.74 -23.94 4.74
C ARG A 144 -13.23 -22.55 5.10
N ARG A 145 -14.15 -22.43 6.08
CA ARG A 145 -14.66 -21.11 6.52
C ARG A 145 -13.56 -20.24 7.12
N ASN A 146 -12.66 -20.82 7.89
CA ASN A 146 -11.54 -20.09 8.49
C ASN A 146 -10.54 -19.62 7.41
N ALA A 147 -10.24 -20.46 6.41
CA ALA A 147 -9.39 -20.10 5.29
C ALA A 147 -10.06 -19.07 4.37
N GLN A 148 -11.38 -19.14 4.20
CA GLN A 148 -12.13 -18.12 3.46
C GLN A 148 -12.03 -16.73 4.13
N ALA A 149 -12.15 -16.65 5.46
CA ALA A 149 -11.92 -15.41 6.19
C ALA A 149 -10.48 -14.89 5.98
N GLY A 150 -9.49 -15.78 5.89
CA GLY A 150 -8.11 -15.43 5.55
C GLY A 150 -7.96 -14.83 4.14
N VAL A 151 -8.66 -15.37 3.14
CA VAL A 151 -8.65 -14.82 1.77
C VAL A 151 -9.32 -13.45 1.72
N GLU A 152 -10.46 -13.27 2.38
CA GLU A 152 -11.13 -11.97 2.44
C GLU A 152 -10.26 -10.91 3.15
N ALA A 153 -9.58 -11.28 4.24
CA ALA A 153 -8.60 -10.43 4.88
C ALA A 153 -7.45 -10.06 3.92
N ALA A 154 -6.88 -11.04 3.21
CA ALA A 154 -5.79 -10.79 2.26
C ALA A 154 -6.20 -9.88 1.09
N LYS A 155 -7.46 -9.95 0.61
CA LYS A 155 -7.99 -9.03 -0.41
C LYS A 155 -8.07 -7.59 0.12
N LEU A 156 -8.54 -7.42 1.36
CA LEU A 156 -8.62 -6.12 2.02
C LEU A 156 -7.23 -5.55 2.28
N ASP A 157 -6.27 -6.38 2.73
CA ASP A 157 -4.86 -6.00 2.92
C ASP A 157 -4.21 -5.57 1.59
N ALA A 158 -4.48 -6.30 0.49
CA ALA A 158 -4.00 -5.92 -0.83
C ALA A 158 -4.63 -4.61 -1.32
N GLY A 159 -5.92 -4.38 -1.07
CA GLY A 159 -6.60 -3.12 -1.35
C GLY A 159 -6.02 -1.96 -0.54
N SER A 160 -5.75 -2.17 0.76
CA SER A 160 -5.08 -1.20 1.64
C SER A 160 -3.68 -0.86 1.13
N ALA A 161 -2.90 -1.85 0.69
CA ALA A 161 -1.56 -1.63 0.13
C ALA A 161 -1.57 -0.78 -1.16
N ILE A 162 -2.63 -0.87 -1.99
CA ILE A 162 -2.82 -0.01 -3.16
C ILE A 162 -3.04 1.44 -2.72
N VAL A 163 -3.91 1.67 -1.72
CA VAL A 163 -4.20 3.02 -1.18
C VAL A 163 -2.94 3.61 -0.55
N GLU A 164 -2.21 2.84 0.24
CA GLU A 164 -0.95 3.25 0.86
C GLU A 164 0.11 3.63 -0.17
N LEU A 165 0.34 2.79 -1.18
CA LEU A 165 1.31 3.07 -2.24
C LEU A 165 0.93 4.32 -3.05
N ALA A 166 -0.36 4.52 -3.33
CA ALA A 166 -0.85 5.72 -4.00
C ALA A 166 -0.53 6.99 -3.19
N THR A 167 -0.76 6.95 -1.87
CA THR A 167 -0.42 8.06 -0.97
C THR A 167 1.09 8.31 -0.91
N GLN A 168 1.90 7.25 -0.83
CA GLN A 168 3.36 7.37 -0.86
C GLN A 168 3.85 7.99 -2.18
N ALA A 169 3.25 7.65 -3.31
CA ALA A 169 3.58 8.21 -4.61
C ALA A 169 3.21 9.71 -4.71
N GLU A 170 2.05 10.10 -4.20
CA GLU A 170 1.64 11.51 -4.11
C GLU A 170 2.62 12.32 -3.26
N ARG A 171 2.96 11.84 -2.06
CA ARG A 171 3.92 12.49 -1.18
C ARG A 171 5.29 12.64 -1.85
N ALA A 172 5.82 11.57 -2.43
CA ALA A 172 7.10 11.59 -3.11
C ALA A 172 7.11 12.56 -4.31
N TRP A 173 5.98 12.70 -5.00
CA TRP A 173 5.83 13.69 -6.06
C TRP A 173 5.89 15.12 -5.52
N PHE A 174 5.16 15.44 -4.44
CA PHE A 174 5.17 16.78 -3.83
C PHE A 174 6.53 17.12 -3.24
N GLU A 175 7.25 16.17 -2.62
CA GLU A 175 8.62 16.33 -2.14
C GLU A 175 9.58 16.65 -3.29
N ALA A 176 9.53 15.89 -4.37
CA ALA A 176 10.40 16.07 -5.54
C ALA A 176 10.12 17.42 -6.25
N ALA A 177 8.84 17.79 -6.41
CA ALA A 177 8.45 19.03 -7.04
C ALA A 177 8.86 20.26 -6.21
N ALA A 178 8.65 20.22 -4.89
CA ALA A 178 9.07 21.28 -4.00
C ALA A 178 10.59 21.41 -3.93
N ALA A 179 11.32 20.29 -3.85
CA ALA A 179 12.78 20.30 -3.82
C ALA A 179 13.38 20.87 -5.11
N GLN A 180 12.78 20.54 -6.27
CA GLN A 180 13.20 21.12 -7.56
C GLN A 180 12.97 22.63 -7.60
N GLN A 181 11.79 23.11 -7.21
CA GLN A 181 11.49 24.55 -7.20
C GLN A 181 12.39 25.31 -6.21
N ARG A 182 12.60 24.75 -5.01
CA ARG A 182 13.50 25.31 -4.02
C ARG A 182 14.94 25.39 -4.53
N ALA A 183 15.43 24.38 -5.24
CA ALA A 183 16.76 24.41 -5.84
C ALA A 183 16.89 25.53 -6.87
N GLN A 184 15.84 25.80 -7.66
CA GLN A 184 15.80 26.93 -8.60
C GLN A 184 15.87 28.28 -7.88
N VAL A 185 15.08 28.46 -6.82
CA VAL A 185 15.09 29.70 -6.01
C VAL A 185 16.46 29.92 -5.36
N ARG A 186 17.06 28.87 -4.79
CA ARG A 186 18.40 28.94 -4.17
C ARG A 186 19.50 29.23 -5.19
N GLU A 187 19.38 28.74 -6.40
CA GLU A 187 20.31 29.06 -7.49
C GLU A 187 20.22 30.53 -7.89
N LEU A 188 19.01 31.09 -8.02
CA LEU A 188 18.82 32.54 -8.26
C LEU A 188 19.40 33.39 -7.15
N ALA A 189 19.23 33.02 -5.88
CA ALA A 189 19.81 33.67 -4.75
C ALA A 189 21.35 33.64 -4.77
N ALA A 190 21.94 32.49 -5.13
CA ALA A 190 23.39 32.35 -5.26
C ALA A 190 23.97 33.17 -6.40
N GLN A 191 23.27 33.24 -7.53
CA GLN A 191 23.67 34.10 -8.67
C GLN A 191 23.64 35.59 -8.29
N ALA A 192 22.59 36.05 -7.60
CA ALA A 192 22.48 37.41 -7.11
C ALA A 192 23.62 37.75 -6.12
N ALA A 193 23.95 36.84 -5.21
CA ALA A 193 25.05 37.04 -4.26
C ALA A 193 26.43 37.00 -4.93
N SER A 194 26.62 36.17 -5.95
CA SER A 194 27.87 36.18 -6.74
C SER A 194 28.07 37.55 -7.42
N ALA A 195 27.02 38.10 -8.03
CA ALA A 195 27.07 39.45 -8.62
C ALA A 195 27.38 40.53 -7.58
N SER A 196 26.82 40.40 -6.33
CA SER A 196 27.17 41.26 -5.20
C SER A 196 28.67 41.22 -4.89
N GLY A 197 29.22 40.02 -4.77
CA GLY A 197 30.65 39.84 -4.49
C GLY A 197 31.54 40.46 -5.56
N GLU A 198 31.16 40.37 -6.85
CA GLU A 198 31.88 41.00 -7.95
C GLU A 198 31.80 42.52 -7.88
N ILE A 199 30.63 43.10 -7.58
CA ILE A 199 30.44 44.56 -7.37
C ILE A 199 31.27 45.02 -6.19
N ALA A 200 31.28 44.28 -5.08
CA ALA A 200 32.07 44.59 -3.89
C ALA A 200 33.56 44.60 -4.21
N GLN A 201 34.06 43.66 -5.02
CA GLN A 201 35.45 43.65 -5.45
C GLN A 201 35.80 44.91 -6.25
N ARG A 202 34.99 45.32 -7.21
CA ARG A 202 35.18 46.54 -8.01
C ARG A 202 35.16 47.81 -7.13
N TYR A 203 34.27 47.90 -6.15
CA TYR A 203 34.19 49.01 -5.20
C TYR A 203 35.42 49.09 -4.29
N PHE A 204 35.94 47.93 -3.86
CA PHE A 204 37.17 47.84 -3.08
C PHE A 204 38.39 48.31 -3.90
N ASP A 205 38.51 47.85 -5.12
CA ASP A 205 39.61 48.20 -6.05
C ASP A 205 39.60 49.72 -6.36
N ALA A 206 38.38 50.32 -6.39
CA ALA A 206 38.20 51.78 -6.53
C ALA A 206 38.36 52.56 -5.20
N GLY A 207 38.58 51.89 -4.07
CA GLY A 207 38.71 52.50 -2.75
C GLY A 207 37.40 52.96 -2.10
N ASN A 208 36.23 52.58 -2.63
CA ASN A 208 34.91 53.00 -2.18
C ASN A 208 34.39 52.21 -0.97
N ILE A 209 34.91 51.00 -0.74
CA ILE A 209 34.60 50.18 0.44
C ILE A 209 35.89 49.67 1.09
N ASN A 210 35.78 49.31 2.38
CA ASN A 210 36.90 48.75 3.13
C ASN A 210 36.96 47.21 2.99
N ARG A 211 38.11 46.64 3.42
CA ARG A 211 38.36 45.19 3.32
C ARG A 211 37.34 44.35 4.12
N ARG A 212 36.81 44.88 5.23
CA ARG A 212 35.79 44.18 6.03
C ARG A 212 34.49 44.04 5.24
N GLN A 213 34.04 45.09 4.53
CA GLN A 213 32.84 45.02 3.70
C GLN A 213 33.01 44.06 2.55
N LEU A 214 34.15 44.11 1.83
CA LEU A 214 34.46 43.12 0.79
C LEU A 214 34.39 41.69 1.32
N ALA A 215 35.02 41.42 2.47
CA ALA A 215 35.01 40.06 3.06
C ALA A 215 33.59 39.61 3.46
N LEU A 216 32.72 40.52 3.90
CA LEU A 216 31.31 40.18 4.19
C LEU A 216 30.57 39.73 2.93
N GLU A 217 30.66 40.49 1.84
CA GLU A 217 29.97 40.17 0.58
C GLU A 217 30.49 38.85 -0.06
N GLN A 218 31.79 38.63 -0.01
CA GLN A 218 32.39 37.40 -0.50
C GLN A 218 32.02 36.20 0.35
N ALA A 219 31.94 36.34 1.69
CA ALA A 219 31.50 35.27 2.58
C ALA A 219 30.03 34.93 2.35
N GLU A 220 29.18 35.95 2.15
CA GLU A 220 27.76 35.74 1.85
C GLU A 220 27.57 35.04 0.51
N ALA A 221 28.28 35.44 -0.55
CA ALA A 221 28.25 34.76 -1.85
C ALA A 221 28.66 33.30 -1.72
N GLY A 222 29.70 33.01 -0.91
CA GLY A 222 30.12 31.64 -0.61
C GLY A 222 29.03 30.83 0.11
N SER A 223 28.39 31.44 1.11
CA SER A 223 27.29 30.75 1.88
C SER A 223 26.10 30.41 0.99
N LEU A 224 25.62 31.36 0.17
CA LEU A 224 24.49 31.11 -0.72
C LEU A 224 24.82 30.13 -1.83
N ARG A 225 26.08 30.07 -2.27
CA ARG A 225 26.54 29.01 -3.19
C ARG A 225 26.47 27.63 -2.54
N LEU A 226 26.87 27.47 -1.28
CA LEU A 226 26.76 26.21 -0.53
C LEU A 226 25.28 25.82 -0.33
N GLU A 227 24.39 26.78 -0.02
CA GLU A 227 22.95 26.52 0.09
C GLU A 227 22.36 26.03 -1.26
N SER A 228 22.74 26.64 -2.39
CA SER A 228 22.30 26.20 -3.72
C SER A 228 22.77 24.76 -4.02
N LEU A 229 24.03 24.42 -3.72
CA LEU A 229 24.55 23.05 -3.90
C LEU A 229 23.79 22.05 -3.02
N ALA A 230 23.51 22.40 -1.77
CA ALA A 230 22.74 21.54 -0.87
C ALA A 230 21.31 21.32 -1.39
N ALA A 231 20.65 22.37 -1.89
CA ALA A 231 19.30 22.27 -2.46
C ALA A 231 19.28 21.44 -3.76
N GLN A 232 20.29 21.54 -4.61
CA GLN A 232 20.43 20.69 -5.79
C GLN A 232 20.63 19.20 -5.41
N ALA A 233 21.46 18.92 -4.41
CA ALA A 233 21.64 17.55 -3.91
C ALA A 233 20.34 16.99 -3.32
N GLN A 234 19.57 17.81 -2.58
CA GLN A 234 18.26 17.39 -2.07
C GLN A 234 17.28 17.09 -3.21
N ALA A 235 17.21 17.95 -4.23
CA ALA A 235 16.35 17.71 -5.39
C ALA A 235 16.70 16.39 -6.12
N ALA A 236 17.99 16.07 -6.25
CA ALA A 236 18.42 14.78 -6.79
C ALA A 236 18.00 13.60 -5.90
N THR A 237 18.08 13.76 -4.59
CA THR A 237 17.65 12.73 -3.61
C THR A 237 16.16 12.45 -3.71
N GLU A 238 15.32 13.51 -3.74
CA GLU A 238 13.86 13.35 -3.83
C GLU A 238 13.44 12.79 -5.21
N ARG A 239 14.17 13.17 -6.28
CA ARG A 239 14.00 12.57 -7.60
C ARG A 239 14.25 11.06 -7.56
N ALA A 240 15.32 10.61 -6.91
CA ALA A 240 15.64 9.18 -6.77
C ALA A 240 14.59 8.45 -5.90
N ALA A 241 14.08 9.10 -4.85
CA ALA A 241 13.00 8.56 -4.03
C ALA A 241 11.71 8.35 -4.85
N LEU A 242 11.31 9.34 -5.65
CA LEU A 242 10.16 9.23 -6.55
C LEU A 242 10.36 8.13 -7.59
N ASN A 243 11.55 8.02 -8.21
CA ASN A 243 11.87 6.92 -9.13
C ASN A 243 11.65 5.55 -8.48
N ARG A 244 12.12 5.37 -7.25
CA ARG A 244 11.96 4.12 -6.50
C ARG A 244 10.49 3.78 -6.29
N ILE A 245 9.67 4.75 -5.88
CA ILE A 245 8.24 4.54 -5.66
C ILE A 245 7.53 4.20 -6.99
N MET A 246 7.83 4.91 -8.08
CA MET A 246 7.29 4.63 -9.41
C MET A 246 7.84 3.34 -10.05
N GLY A 247 8.79 2.65 -9.41
CA GLY A 247 9.45 1.47 -9.98
C GLY A 247 10.28 1.78 -11.23
N GLN A 248 10.80 3.02 -11.35
CA GLN A 248 11.61 3.47 -12.45
C GLN A 248 13.11 3.37 -12.15
N ARG A 249 13.92 3.25 -13.19
CA ARG A 249 15.38 3.27 -13.07
C ARG A 249 15.87 4.72 -12.94
N GLU A 250 17.08 4.87 -12.40
CA GLU A 250 17.67 6.19 -12.16
C GLU A 250 17.89 7.01 -13.45
N ASP A 251 18.13 6.35 -14.57
CA ASP A 251 18.37 6.96 -15.89
C ASP A 251 17.07 7.40 -16.62
N SER A 252 15.90 7.18 -16.04
CA SER A 252 14.62 7.57 -16.63
C SER A 252 14.51 9.10 -16.76
N ALA A 253 14.37 9.58 -18.00
CA ALA A 253 14.16 10.99 -18.28
C ALA A 253 12.67 11.34 -18.12
N TRP A 254 12.38 12.30 -17.24
CA TRP A 254 11.04 12.88 -17.03
C TRP A 254 11.14 14.26 -16.40
N THR A 255 10.09 15.04 -16.52
CA THR A 255 9.94 16.36 -15.91
C THR A 255 8.73 16.40 -14.99
N LEU A 256 8.64 17.38 -14.10
CA LEU A 256 7.50 17.60 -13.21
C LEU A 256 6.67 18.78 -13.68
N VAL A 257 5.36 18.72 -13.44
CA VAL A 257 4.50 19.88 -13.58
C VAL A 257 4.91 20.93 -12.53
N SER A 258 5.01 22.19 -12.97
CA SER A 258 5.40 23.32 -12.13
C SER A 258 4.55 24.53 -12.51
N PRO A 259 4.15 25.42 -11.58
CA PRO A 259 4.42 25.37 -10.13
C PRO A 259 3.57 24.34 -9.38
N LEU A 260 3.87 24.14 -8.07
CA LEU A 260 2.99 23.37 -7.17
C LEU A 260 1.58 23.99 -7.16
N PRO A 261 0.52 23.17 -7.13
CA PRO A 261 -0.85 23.66 -7.03
C PRO A 261 -1.08 24.34 -5.67
N GLU A 262 -1.89 25.38 -5.67
CA GLU A 262 -2.26 26.07 -4.44
C GLU A 262 -3.06 25.17 -3.49
N PRO A 263 -3.01 25.39 -2.16
CA PRO A 263 -3.88 24.72 -1.20
C PRO A 263 -5.36 24.91 -1.54
N ALA A 264 -6.18 23.88 -1.31
CA ALA A 264 -7.62 23.96 -1.51
C ALA A 264 -8.24 25.03 -0.59
N THR A 265 -9.28 25.70 -1.08
CA THR A 265 -9.96 26.78 -0.34
C THR A 265 -10.89 26.25 0.74
N GLN A 266 -11.43 25.05 0.56
CA GLN A 266 -12.32 24.39 1.52
C GLN A 266 -11.90 22.94 1.72
N GLU A 267 -11.92 22.50 2.98
CA GLU A 267 -11.65 21.13 3.37
C GLU A 267 -12.82 20.58 4.20
N PRO A 268 -13.08 19.27 4.16
CA PRO A 268 -14.14 18.64 4.94
C PRO A 268 -13.96 18.85 6.44
N ALA A 269 -15.07 18.89 7.20
CA ALA A 269 -15.03 19.09 8.64
C ALA A 269 -14.43 17.86 9.35
N LEU A 270 -13.61 18.10 10.38
CA LEU A 270 -12.91 17.06 11.16
C LEU A 270 -13.87 15.97 11.69
N ASP A 271 -15.03 16.36 12.23
CA ASP A 271 -16.00 15.40 12.80
C ASP A 271 -16.59 14.44 11.75
N THR A 272 -16.67 14.86 10.49
CA THR A 272 -17.09 13.98 9.40
C THR A 272 -15.99 12.97 9.07
N LEU A 273 -14.75 13.44 8.93
CA LEU A 273 -13.58 12.60 8.64
C LEU A 273 -13.32 11.56 9.73
N LEU A 274 -13.52 11.91 11.02
CA LEU A 274 -13.38 10.98 12.15
C LEU A 274 -14.40 9.84 12.12
N ARG A 275 -15.62 10.10 11.67
CA ARG A 275 -16.65 9.05 11.52
C ARG A 275 -16.35 8.14 10.33
N GLU A 276 -15.95 8.73 9.21
CA GLU A 276 -15.63 7.99 8.00
C GLU A 276 -14.40 7.09 8.17
N ALA A 277 -13.39 7.52 8.92
CA ALA A 277 -12.12 6.81 9.06
C ALA A 277 -12.26 5.38 9.59
N VAL A 278 -13.13 5.15 10.59
CA VAL A 278 -13.33 3.81 11.18
C VAL A 278 -14.05 2.88 10.21
N ASP A 279 -14.99 3.42 9.42
CA ASP A 279 -15.84 2.62 8.53
C ASP A 279 -15.20 2.37 7.17
N SER A 280 -14.30 3.28 6.72
CA SER A 280 -13.73 3.24 5.37
C SER A 280 -12.36 2.56 5.28
N ARG A 281 -11.62 2.44 6.38
CA ARG A 281 -10.25 1.89 6.35
C ARG A 281 -10.24 0.39 6.06
N LEU A 282 -9.57 0.02 4.97
CA LEU A 282 -9.44 -1.37 4.53
C LEU A 282 -8.57 -2.22 5.47
N ASP A 283 -7.58 -1.63 6.15
CA ASP A 283 -6.75 -2.31 7.15
C ASP A 283 -7.56 -2.72 8.40
N ILE A 284 -8.48 -1.87 8.87
CA ILE A 284 -9.41 -2.20 9.95
C ILE A 284 -10.33 -3.34 9.52
N ALA A 285 -10.90 -3.27 8.32
CA ALA A 285 -11.75 -4.33 7.78
C ALA A 285 -10.98 -5.65 7.62
N ALA A 286 -9.71 -5.61 7.20
CA ALA A 286 -8.83 -6.78 7.10
C ALA A 286 -8.59 -7.40 8.48
N ALA A 287 -8.25 -6.59 9.49
CA ALA A 287 -8.03 -7.05 10.86
C ALA A 287 -9.30 -7.68 11.46
N GLN A 288 -10.48 -7.15 11.16
CA GLN A 288 -11.77 -7.75 11.55
C GLN A 288 -11.95 -9.15 10.95
N GLN A 289 -11.67 -9.32 9.64
CA GLN A 289 -11.75 -10.62 8.99
C GLN A 289 -10.70 -11.62 9.54
N GLN A 290 -9.49 -11.15 9.84
CA GLN A 290 -8.47 -11.97 10.48
C GLN A 290 -8.89 -12.43 11.87
N ALA A 291 -9.43 -11.54 12.70
CA ALA A 291 -9.93 -11.86 14.04
C ALA A 291 -11.08 -12.88 14.00
N LEU A 292 -12.01 -12.74 13.02
CA LEU A 292 -13.09 -13.71 12.79
C LEU A 292 -12.56 -15.10 12.42
N GLY A 293 -11.57 -15.18 11.55
CA GLY A 293 -10.89 -16.43 11.15
C GLY A 293 -10.18 -17.10 12.34
N ILE A 294 -9.44 -16.31 13.14
CA ILE A 294 -8.73 -16.79 14.32
C ILE A 294 -9.72 -17.26 15.40
N ALA A 295 -10.81 -16.52 15.64
CA ALA A 295 -11.88 -16.93 16.55
C ALA A 295 -12.53 -18.24 16.10
N GLY A 296 -12.69 -18.45 14.80
CA GLY A 296 -13.15 -19.71 14.22
C GLY A 296 -12.19 -20.87 14.53
N ARG A 297 -10.90 -20.67 14.36
CA ARG A 297 -9.84 -21.66 14.71
C ARG A 297 -9.84 -21.97 16.21
N TYR A 298 -9.92 -20.96 17.06
CA TYR A 298 -10.01 -21.15 18.51
C TYR A 298 -11.22 -22.02 18.89
N ARG A 299 -12.41 -21.74 18.33
CA ARG A 299 -13.63 -22.55 18.56
C ARG A 299 -13.43 -24.01 18.10
N LEU A 300 -12.79 -24.23 16.95
CA LEU A 300 -12.48 -25.53 16.42
C LEU A 300 -11.54 -26.30 17.37
N VAL A 301 -10.40 -25.71 17.73
CA VAL A 301 -9.43 -26.29 18.67
C VAL A 301 -10.08 -26.64 20.00
N ARG A 302 -10.94 -25.76 20.54
CA ARG A 302 -11.65 -26.01 21.80
C ARG A 302 -12.58 -27.23 21.71
N ARG A 303 -13.21 -27.47 20.56
CA ARG A 303 -14.11 -28.60 20.35
C ARG A 303 -13.39 -29.92 20.10
N THR A 304 -12.27 -29.87 19.37
CA THR A 304 -11.55 -31.04 18.90
C THR A 304 -10.33 -31.43 19.74
N ARG A 305 -9.97 -30.63 20.77
CA ARG A 305 -8.72 -30.82 21.55
C ARG A 305 -8.59 -32.19 22.20
N LEU A 306 -9.70 -32.83 22.57
CA LEU A 306 -9.78 -34.13 23.21
C LEU A 306 -9.91 -35.28 22.19
N ILE A 307 -10.13 -34.97 20.93
CA ILE A 307 -10.23 -35.93 19.85
C ILE A 307 -8.85 -36.01 19.20
N GLY A 308 -8.22 -37.15 19.28
CA GLY A 308 -6.98 -37.44 18.53
C GLY A 308 -7.28 -37.67 17.05
N ASP A 309 -6.23 -37.92 16.28
CA ASP A 309 -6.37 -38.29 14.88
C ASP A 309 -7.15 -39.61 14.83
N ILE A 310 -8.18 -39.68 14.00
CA ILE A 310 -8.98 -40.86 13.75
C ILE A 310 -8.81 -41.26 12.28
N GLU A 311 -8.27 -42.40 12.05
CA GLU A 311 -8.09 -42.94 10.71
C GLU A 311 -8.97 -44.19 10.55
N LEU A 312 -9.79 -44.20 9.51
CA LEU A 312 -10.56 -45.36 9.08
C LEU A 312 -9.94 -45.91 7.81
N GLY A 313 -9.73 -47.21 7.78
CA GLY A 313 -9.10 -47.89 6.66
C GLY A 313 -9.61 -49.26 6.37
N ALA A 314 -8.98 -49.90 5.41
CA ALA A 314 -9.10 -51.31 5.11
C ALA A 314 -7.71 -51.89 4.92
N GLU A 315 -7.50 -53.07 5.46
CA GLU A 315 -6.23 -53.75 5.36
C GLU A 315 -6.43 -55.13 4.74
N ARG A 316 -5.44 -55.56 3.94
CA ARG A 316 -5.33 -56.90 3.37
C ARG A 316 -3.97 -57.46 3.70
N GLU A 317 -3.99 -58.58 4.39
CA GLU A 317 -2.79 -59.26 4.86
C GLU A 317 -2.70 -60.62 4.18
N ARG A 318 -1.52 -60.95 3.72
CA ARG A 318 -1.15 -62.31 3.28
C ARG A 318 -0.15 -62.84 4.28
N GLU A 319 -0.56 -63.86 5.00
CA GLU A 319 0.26 -64.52 6.02
C GLU A 319 1.39 -65.40 5.43
N TYR A 320 2.27 -65.87 6.29
CA TYR A 320 3.40 -66.74 5.92
C TYR A 320 2.96 -68.04 5.34
N ASP A 321 1.82 -68.59 5.74
CA ASP A 321 1.21 -69.86 5.21
C ASP A 321 0.50 -69.61 3.88
N GLY A 322 0.29 -68.40 3.47
CA GLY A 322 -0.39 -67.98 2.26
C GLY A 322 -1.86 -67.64 2.44
N ALA A 323 -2.40 -67.74 3.67
CA ALA A 323 -3.73 -67.27 3.97
C ALA A 323 -3.90 -65.82 3.68
N ILE A 324 -5.08 -65.37 3.21
CA ILE A 324 -5.39 -63.99 2.92
C ILE A 324 -6.51 -63.53 3.83
N ASN A 325 -6.21 -62.58 4.69
CA ASN A 325 -7.15 -61.92 5.57
C ASN A 325 -7.41 -60.49 5.04
N ALA A 326 -8.64 -60.01 5.09
CA ALA A 326 -8.99 -58.65 4.74
C ALA A 326 -10.10 -58.16 5.66
N GLY A 327 -9.97 -56.91 6.12
CA GLY A 327 -10.94 -56.32 7.03
C GLY A 327 -10.82 -54.81 7.16
N PRO A 328 -11.78 -54.15 7.82
CA PRO A 328 -11.68 -52.74 8.18
C PRO A 328 -10.64 -52.56 9.26
N SER A 329 -9.89 -51.44 9.20
CA SER A 329 -8.97 -51.00 10.23
C SER A 329 -9.39 -49.65 10.81
N VAL A 330 -9.18 -49.47 12.11
CA VAL A 330 -9.43 -48.21 12.84
C VAL A 330 -8.21 -47.90 13.66
N SER A 331 -7.62 -46.74 13.41
CA SER A 331 -6.52 -46.20 14.19
C SER A 331 -6.97 -44.90 14.87
N MET A 332 -6.74 -44.79 16.18
CA MET A 332 -7.08 -43.59 16.96
C MET A 332 -5.98 -43.24 17.94
N ARG A 333 -5.53 -42.00 17.90
CA ARG A 333 -4.57 -41.50 18.88
C ARG A 333 -5.28 -41.05 20.16
N LEU A 334 -5.03 -41.75 21.28
CA LEU A 334 -5.62 -41.40 22.57
C LEU A 334 -4.81 -40.32 23.27
N PRO A 335 -5.44 -39.20 23.69
CA PRO A 335 -4.77 -38.07 24.39
C PRO A 335 -4.56 -38.37 25.87
N LEU A 336 -3.73 -39.38 26.20
CA LEU A 336 -3.49 -39.79 27.60
C LEU A 336 -2.58 -38.85 28.38
N PHE A 337 -1.62 -38.23 27.71
CA PHE A 337 -0.61 -37.33 28.33
C PHE A 337 -0.80 -35.85 27.92
N ASP A 338 -1.26 -35.58 26.70
CA ASP A 338 -1.54 -34.23 26.23
C ASP A 338 -3.05 -34.06 25.92
N TRP A 339 -3.73 -33.38 26.80
CA TRP A 339 -5.16 -33.07 26.70
C TRP A 339 -5.44 -31.85 25.79
N GLY A 340 -4.47 -31.45 25.00
CA GLY A 340 -4.56 -30.30 24.09
C GLY A 340 -4.59 -28.94 24.80
N SER A 341 -4.14 -28.88 26.05
CA SER A 341 -4.13 -27.62 26.84
C SER A 341 -3.21 -26.59 26.19
N GLY A 342 -2.04 -27.01 25.71
CA GLY A 342 -1.10 -26.11 25.01
C GLY A 342 -1.66 -25.61 23.68
N ARG A 343 -2.37 -26.45 22.90
CA ARG A 343 -3.04 -26.05 21.66
C ARG A 343 -4.13 -25.03 21.92
N LYS A 344 -4.95 -25.23 22.98
CA LYS A 344 -5.98 -24.28 23.39
C LYS A 344 -5.38 -22.96 23.85
N ALA A 345 -4.35 -22.99 24.70
CA ALA A 345 -3.69 -21.77 25.19
C ALA A 345 -3.08 -20.95 24.05
N ARG A 346 -2.42 -21.60 23.10
CA ARG A 346 -1.86 -20.94 21.90
C ARG A 346 -2.98 -20.31 21.05
N ALA A 347 -4.07 -21.02 20.79
CA ALA A 347 -5.18 -20.49 20.00
C ALA A 347 -5.89 -19.32 20.71
N GLN A 348 -5.97 -19.36 22.05
CA GLN A 348 -6.48 -18.23 22.84
C GLN A 348 -5.56 -17.02 22.72
N ALA A 349 -4.27 -17.19 22.94
CA ALA A 349 -3.31 -16.10 22.84
C ALA A 349 -3.27 -15.47 21.42
N GLN A 350 -3.44 -16.29 20.38
CA GLN A 350 -3.57 -15.76 19.00
C GLN A 350 -4.83 -14.91 18.82
N LEU A 351 -5.94 -15.29 19.44
CA LEU A 351 -7.17 -14.49 19.42
C LEU A 351 -6.98 -13.17 20.17
N ASP A 352 -6.41 -13.22 21.38
CA ASP A 352 -6.14 -12.03 22.19
C ASP A 352 -5.21 -11.04 21.44
N ILE A 353 -4.21 -11.53 20.70
CA ILE A 353 -3.34 -10.71 19.84
C ILE A 353 -4.14 -10.07 18.71
N ALA A 354 -5.02 -10.82 18.04
CA ALA A 354 -5.79 -10.29 16.92
C ALA A 354 -6.81 -9.24 17.37
N GLU A 355 -7.46 -9.44 18.51
CA GLU A 355 -8.37 -8.47 19.11
C GLU A 355 -7.63 -7.19 19.53
N ALA A 356 -6.50 -7.31 20.22
CA ALA A 356 -5.67 -6.16 20.59
C ALA A 356 -5.13 -5.39 19.38
N HIS A 357 -4.78 -6.09 18.30
CA HIS A 357 -4.36 -5.44 17.05
C HIS A 357 -5.49 -4.64 16.41
N LEU A 358 -6.70 -5.20 16.35
CA LEU A 358 -7.88 -4.50 15.86
C LEU A 358 -8.18 -3.25 16.68
N ASP A 359 -8.17 -3.37 18.01
CA ASP A 359 -8.39 -2.24 18.93
C ASP A 359 -7.34 -1.13 18.70
N GLY A 360 -6.08 -1.53 18.49
CA GLY A 360 -4.99 -0.61 18.17
C GLY A 360 -5.25 0.16 16.88
N LEU A 361 -5.63 -0.52 15.79
CA LEU A 361 -5.93 0.12 14.52
C LEU A 361 -7.12 1.12 14.59
N VAL A 362 -8.15 0.80 15.35
CA VAL A 362 -9.30 1.71 15.57
C VAL A 362 -8.86 2.96 16.34
N LEU A 363 -8.01 2.78 17.35
CA LEU A 363 -7.44 3.89 18.11
C LEU A 363 -6.55 4.78 17.25
N ASP A 364 -5.65 4.15 16.46
CA ASP A 364 -4.73 4.84 15.57
C ASP A 364 -5.47 5.63 14.50
N ALA A 365 -6.55 5.09 13.91
CA ALA A 365 -7.33 5.77 12.89
C ALA A 365 -7.82 7.15 13.35
N SER A 366 -8.36 7.25 14.57
CA SER A 366 -8.83 8.53 15.11
C SER A 366 -7.69 9.52 15.39
N ASN A 367 -6.53 9.01 15.86
CA ASN A 367 -5.36 9.84 16.15
C ASN A 367 -4.68 10.32 14.87
N ASP A 368 -4.55 9.44 13.86
CA ASP A 368 -3.98 9.75 12.55
C ASP A 368 -4.75 10.87 11.86
N VAL A 369 -6.09 10.78 11.84
CA VAL A 369 -6.96 11.81 11.25
C VAL A 369 -6.75 13.15 11.97
N ARG A 370 -6.77 13.18 13.31
CA ARG A 370 -6.56 14.43 14.08
C ARG A 370 -5.20 15.04 13.80
N ALA A 371 -4.14 14.22 13.80
CA ALA A 371 -2.79 14.67 13.60
C ALA A 371 -2.57 15.20 12.16
N ALA A 372 -3.06 14.48 11.14
CA ALA A 372 -2.95 14.90 9.75
C ALA A 372 -3.76 16.17 9.48
N TYR A 373 -5.00 16.25 10.00
CA TYR A 373 -5.84 17.43 9.88
C TYR A 373 -5.21 18.68 10.49
N ALA A 374 -4.67 18.57 11.71
CA ALA A 374 -3.99 19.69 12.36
C ALA A 374 -2.76 20.18 11.58
N ARG A 375 -1.93 19.25 11.07
CA ARG A 375 -0.79 19.60 10.21
C ARG A 375 -1.23 20.29 8.93
N MET A 376 -2.28 19.78 8.28
CA MET A 376 -2.84 20.36 7.06
C MET A 376 -3.34 21.80 7.29
N GLN A 377 -4.08 22.06 8.38
CA GLN A 377 -4.56 23.39 8.70
C GLN A 377 -3.41 24.39 8.94
N VAL A 378 -2.40 23.98 9.72
CA VAL A 378 -1.23 24.85 9.97
C VAL A 378 -0.46 25.14 8.68
N ALA A 379 -0.28 24.14 7.82
CA ALA A 379 0.42 24.31 6.55
C ALA A 379 -0.37 25.23 5.59
N SER A 380 -1.70 25.08 5.54
CA SER A 380 -2.58 25.97 4.76
C SER A 380 -2.48 27.42 5.22
N GLU A 381 -2.53 27.67 6.54
CA GLU A 381 -2.40 29.01 7.11
C GLU A 381 -1.02 29.62 6.83
N ARG A 382 0.05 28.82 6.93
CA ARG A 382 1.41 29.27 6.57
C ARG A 382 1.48 29.65 5.09
N ALA A 383 0.96 28.82 4.19
CA ALA A 383 0.95 29.11 2.76
C ALA A 383 0.18 30.39 2.45
N ARG A 384 -0.99 30.55 3.07
CA ARG A 384 -1.80 31.78 2.95
C ARG A 384 -1.05 33.02 3.44
N THR A 385 -0.43 32.94 4.62
CA THR A 385 0.35 34.07 5.19
C THR A 385 1.51 34.45 4.28
N TYR A 386 2.24 33.48 3.72
CA TYR A 386 3.30 33.80 2.75
C TYR A 386 2.75 34.51 1.51
N ARG A 387 1.69 33.96 0.90
CA ARG A 387 1.11 34.48 -0.34
C ARG A 387 0.48 35.85 -0.18
N GLU A 388 -0.27 36.07 0.90
CA GLU A 388 -1.10 37.28 1.05
C GLU A 388 -0.37 38.40 1.80
N THR A 389 0.67 38.08 2.60
CA THR A 389 1.32 39.07 3.44
C THR A 389 2.83 39.15 3.21
N VAL A 390 3.56 38.03 3.39
CA VAL A 390 5.03 38.10 3.46
C VAL A 390 5.62 38.41 2.09
N ILE A 391 5.24 37.67 1.04
CA ILE A 391 5.78 37.86 -0.32
C ILE A 391 5.47 39.27 -0.84
N PRO A 392 4.21 39.76 -0.85
CA PRO A 392 3.91 41.11 -1.35
C PRO A 392 4.66 42.22 -0.62
N GLN A 393 4.86 42.08 0.70
CA GLN A 393 5.64 43.05 1.44
C GLN A 393 7.13 43.00 1.09
N ARG A 394 7.71 41.82 0.86
CA ARG A 394 9.10 41.67 0.43
C ARG A 394 9.33 42.22 -0.97
N GLU A 395 8.43 41.96 -1.91
CA GLU A 395 8.44 42.51 -3.25
C GLU A 395 8.38 44.04 -3.22
N THR A 396 7.49 44.60 -2.39
CA THR A 396 7.37 46.05 -2.19
C THR A 396 8.68 46.66 -1.69
N VAL A 397 9.33 46.06 -0.68
CA VAL A 397 10.64 46.55 -0.18
C VAL A 397 11.69 46.52 -1.28
N VAL A 398 11.78 45.44 -2.05
CA VAL A 398 12.73 45.31 -3.16
C VAL A 398 12.46 46.39 -4.23
N GLU A 399 11.19 46.61 -4.59
CA GLU A 399 10.80 47.65 -5.58
C GLU A 399 11.22 49.04 -5.14
N PHE A 400 10.94 49.39 -3.89
CA PHE A 400 11.34 50.70 -3.37
C PHE A 400 12.87 50.89 -3.29
N LEU A 401 13.58 49.91 -2.75
CA LEU A 401 15.04 49.90 -2.70
C LEU A 401 15.68 49.97 -4.10
N GLN A 402 15.12 49.29 -5.08
CA GLN A 402 15.55 49.34 -6.48
C GLN A 402 15.46 50.78 -7.02
N ARG A 403 14.37 51.54 -6.70
CA ARG A 403 14.20 52.93 -7.08
C ARG A 403 15.22 53.82 -6.36
N GLU A 404 15.38 53.63 -5.05
CA GLU A 404 16.33 54.43 -4.23
C GLU A 404 17.77 54.21 -4.68
N VAL A 405 18.19 53.01 -5.01
CA VAL A 405 19.51 52.71 -5.58
C VAL A 405 19.71 53.45 -6.92
N ASN A 406 18.68 53.49 -7.79
CA ASN A 406 18.76 54.18 -9.07
C ASN A 406 18.93 55.70 -8.89
N TYR A 407 18.43 56.29 -7.77
CA TYR A 407 18.61 57.68 -7.41
C TYR A 407 19.81 57.92 -6.47
N MET A 408 20.64 56.89 -6.21
CA MET A 408 21.80 56.91 -5.29
C MET A 408 21.41 57.25 -3.83
N LEU A 409 20.17 56.98 -3.42
CA LEU A 409 19.66 57.25 -2.07
C LEU A 409 19.87 56.04 -1.14
N ALA A 410 19.99 54.82 -1.69
CA ALA A 410 20.29 53.59 -0.96
C ALA A 410 21.50 52.90 -1.55
N GLY A 411 22.15 52.04 -0.76
CA GLY A 411 23.29 51.23 -1.20
C GLY A 411 22.86 49.97 -1.97
N VAL A 412 23.65 49.60 -2.99
CA VAL A 412 23.37 48.36 -3.73
C VAL A 412 23.36 47.10 -2.84
N PHE A 413 24.16 47.05 -1.80
CA PHE A 413 24.21 45.91 -0.86
C PHE A 413 22.94 45.80 -0.03
N GLU A 414 22.28 46.92 0.30
CA GLU A 414 20.99 46.93 0.99
C GLU A 414 19.88 46.30 0.12
N LEU A 415 19.84 46.64 -1.16
CA LEU A 415 18.95 46.02 -2.14
C LEU A 415 19.18 44.49 -2.24
N LEU A 416 20.44 44.05 -2.23
CA LEU A 416 20.78 42.63 -2.34
C LEU A 416 20.37 41.82 -1.08
N VAL A 417 20.48 42.43 0.11
CA VAL A 417 19.95 41.87 1.36
C VAL A 417 18.42 41.71 1.27
N ALA A 418 17.70 42.72 0.79
CA ALA A 418 16.26 42.67 0.61
C ALA A 418 15.85 41.60 -0.41
N LYS A 419 16.60 41.47 -1.51
CA LYS A 419 16.37 40.46 -2.54
C LYS A 419 16.58 39.04 -2.02
N ARG A 420 17.59 38.82 -1.18
CA ARG A 420 17.77 37.56 -0.48
C ARG A 420 16.56 37.20 0.39
N GLN A 421 16.07 38.17 1.18
CA GLN A 421 14.89 37.96 2.04
C GLN A 421 13.61 37.66 1.24
N GLU A 422 13.49 38.22 0.04
CA GLU A 422 12.41 37.86 -0.91
C GLU A 422 12.54 36.42 -1.38
N TYR A 423 13.73 35.96 -1.79
CA TYR A 423 13.97 34.55 -2.15
C TYR A 423 13.72 33.59 -0.99
N ASP A 424 14.08 33.98 0.24
CA ASP A 424 13.77 33.19 1.45
C ASP A 424 12.25 33.07 1.68
N ALA A 425 11.48 34.12 1.39
CA ALA A 425 10.03 34.11 1.49
C ALA A 425 9.40 33.13 0.44
N TYR A 426 9.90 33.18 -0.80
CA TYR A 426 9.45 32.22 -1.84
C TYR A 426 9.80 30.78 -1.48
N ALA A 427 11.01 30.52 -0.97
CA ALA A 427 11.37 29.17 -0.51
C ALA A 427 10.48 28.70 0.64
N GLY A 428 10.17 29.59 1.60
CA GLY A 428 9.24 29.31 2.70
C GLY A 428 7.80 29.03 2.24
N TYR A 429 7.34 29.72 1.20
CA TYR A 429 6.05 29.45 0.56
C TYR A 429 6.00 28.07 -0.10
N ILE A 430 7.02 27.74 -0.89
CA ILE A 430 7.14 26.40 -1.53
C ILE A 430 7.07 25.30 -0.46
N ASP A 431 7.81 25.46 0.65
CA ASP A 431 7.80 24.51 1.75
C ASP A 431 6.40 24.41 2.42
N ALA A 432 5.71 25.54 2.62
CA ALA A 432 4.37 25.54 3.20
C ALA A 432 3.33 24.87 2.31
N VAL A 433 3.39 25.07 0.98
CA VAL A 433 2.51 24.41 0.00
C VAL A 433 2.79 22.91 -0.06
N ARG A 434 4.07 22.51 -0.06
CA ARG A 434 4.46 21.09 0.04
C ARG A 434 3.88 20.44 1.30
N ASP A 435 4.10 21.07 2.46
CA ASP A 435 3.65 20.55 3.77
C ASP A 435 2.13 20.37 3.80
N TYR A 436 1.38 21.29 3.17
CA TYR A 436 -0.06 21.16 3.03
C TYR A 436 -0.46 19.91 2.23
N TRP A 437 0.13 19.73 1.05
CA TRP A 437 -0.25 18.59 0.19
C TRP A 437 0.17 17.25 0.77
N ILE A 438 1.32 17.20 1.46
CA ILE A 438 1.75 15.99 2.18
C ILE A 438 0.78 15.69 3.33
N ALA A 439 0.43 16.69 4.14
CA ALA A 439 -0.52 16.49 5.24
C ALA A 439 -1.92 16.08 4.72
N ARG A 440 -2.33 16.60 3.56
CA ARG A 440 -3.59 16.23 2.90
C ARG A 440 -3.56 14.79 2.37
N ALA A 441 -2.44 14.36 1.81
CA ALA A 441 -2.23 12.98 1.40
C ALA A 441 -2.25 12.03 2.63
N ASP A 442 -1.60 12.41 3.74
CA ASP A 442 -1.66 11.68 5.02
C ASP A 442 -3.10 11.60 5.55
N LEU A 443 -3.87 12.69 5.44
CA LEU A 443 -5.27 12.73 5.86
C LEU A 443 -6.14 11.80 4.98
N THR A 444 -5.90 11.78 3.67
CA THR A 444 -6.54 10.86 2.73
C THR A 444 -6.30 9.40 3.14
N GLN A 445 -5.08 9.05 3.49
CA GLN A 445 -4.73 7.71 3.99
C GLN A 445 -5.40 7.41 5.34
N ALA A 446 -5.38 8.38 6.27
CA ALA A 446 -5.94 8.21 7.60
C ALA A 446 -7.47 8.01 7.58
N VAL A 447 -8.15 8.68 6.65
CA VAL A 447 -9.61 8.50 6.43
C VAL A 447 -9.91 7.22 5.64
N GLY A 448 -8.98 6.76 4.80
CA GLY A 448 -9.13 5.53 4.01
C GLY A 448 -9.73 5.73 2.63
N HIS A 449 -10.03 6.95 2.19
CA HIS A 449 -10.49 7.26 0.82
C HIS A 449 -10.02 8.64 0.37
N THR A 450 -10.06 8.89 -0.95
CA THR A 450 -9.67 10.19 -1.52
C THR A 450 -10.62 11.29 -1.11
N LEU A 451 -10.02 12.41 -0.64
CA LEU A 451 -10.77 13.61 -0.32
C LEU A 451 -11.10 14.40 -1.59
N PRO A 452 -12.32 14.97 -1.71
CA PRO A 452 -12.68 15.81 -2.85
C PRO A 452 -11.78 17.05 -2.92
N ILE A 453 -11.37 17.44 -4.12
CA ILE A 453 -10.71 18.73 -4.38
C ILE A 453 -11.78 19.62 -4.99
N GLU A 454 -12.32 20.56 -4.23
CA GLU A 454 -13.06 21.66 -4.85
C GLU A 454 -12.05 22.56 -5.57
N SER A 455 -11.88 22.34 -6.86
CA SER A 455 -11.23 23.31 -7.75
C SER A 455 -12.10 24.56 -7.75
N ALA A 456 -11.49 25.70 -7.43
CA ALA A 456 -12.10 26.99 -7.72
C ALA A 456 -12.42 27.00 -9.24
N THR A 457 -13.69 26.81 -9.56
CA THR A 457 -14.20 26.98 -10.92
C THR A 457 -13.83 28.41 -11.31
N GLN A 458 -12.99 28.56 -12.33
CA GLN A 458 -12.76 29.84 -12.98
C GLN A 458 -14.08 30.24 -13.64
N ASP A 459 -14.95 30.92 -12.90
CA ASP A 459 -16.03 31.71 -13.46
C ASP A 459 -15.42 32.94 -14.15
N HIS A 460 -14.82 32.69 -15.31
CA HIS A 460 -14.69 33.73 -16.32
C HIS A 460 -16.04 33.88 -17.00
N HIS A 461 -16.96 34.57 -16.32
CA HIS A 461 -18.06 35.21 -16.99
C HIS A 461 -17.46 36.29 -17.93
N HIS A 462 -17.33 35.92 -19.19
CA HIS A 462 -17.29 36.89 -20.28
C HIS A 462 -18.65 37.55 -20.36
N ASP A 463 -18.84 38.68 -19.69
CA ASP A 463 -19.91 39.62 -19.98
C ASP A 463 -19.65 40.17 -21.37
N HIS A 464 -20.23 39.51 -22.37
CA HIS A 464 -20.49 40.13 -23.67
C HIS A 464 -21.63 41.12 -23.49
N HIS A 465 -21.29 42.40 -23.29
CA HIS A 465 -22.20 43.47 -23.58
C HIS A 465 -22.46 43.53 -25.07
N ASP A 466 -23.57 42.89 -25.50
CA ASP A 466 -24.21 43.14 -26.76
C ASP A 466 -24.96 44.48 -26.67
N THR A 467 -24.32 45.56 -27.12
CA THR A 467 -24.97 46.81 -27.40
C THR A 467 -25.52 46.75 -28.83
N THR A 468 -26.71 46.18 -29.00
CA THR A 468 -27.51 46.43 -30.22
C THR A 468 -28.14 47.84 -30.13
N SER A 469 -27.50 48.75 -30.80
CA SER A 469 -28.07 50.07 -31.15
C SER A 469 -29.10 49.86 -32.27
N ASN A 470 -30.38 50.00 -31.94
CA ASN A 470 -31.43 50.23 -32.93
C ASN A 470 -31.54 51.71 -33.16
N GLY A 471 -31.10 52.15 -34.33
CA GLY A 471 -31.38 53.47 -34.86
C GLY A 471 -32.57 53.39 -35.80
N ASP A 472 -33.66 54.03 -35.41
CA ASP A 472 -34.71 54.41 -36.36
C ASP A 472 -34.63 55.92 -36.57
N ALA A 473 -34.53 56.28 -37.83
CA ALA A 473 -34.81 57.63 -38.35
C ALA A 473 -36.28 57.74 -38.74
N PRO A 474 -36.82 58.97 -38.88
CA PRO A 474 -37.19 59.39 -40.26
C PRO A 474 -36.27 60.51 -40.75
#